data_db4b022305c35b881a44f710cad2cc72
#
_entry.id   db4b022305c35b881a44f710cad2cc72
#
_cell.length_a   1.000
_cell.length_b   1.000
_cell.length_c   1.000
_cell.angle_alpha   90.00
_cell.angle_beta   90.00
_cell.angle_gamma   90.00
#
_symmetry.space_group_name_H-M   'P 1'
#
loop_
_entity.id
_entity.type
_entity.pdbx_description
1 polymer ?
#
loop_
_entity_poly.entity_id
_entity_poly.type
_entity_poly.pdbx_seq_one_letter_code
_entity_poly.pdbx_strand_id
1 'polypeptide(L)'
;HRSKWFDEIITNTEAAMRRVLNIPDNYKVGFFQGGATQQFAMVPLNFMTTGTADYLVTGNFSKKAAEEAAKFGTARIAASSKDKNFTYIPDVAATDYDPNASYIHICQNNTIFGTKYVDVPQVDGIPLVADMSSMICSEPVDVSKYGVIYFGVQKNIAPAGMAVAIVRDDLLGKAA
;
A
#
# COMPACT_ATOMS: atom_id res chain seq x y z
N HIS A 1 -26.97 1.05 -5.32
CA HIS A 1 -25.75 0.23 -5.34
C HIS A 1 -26.01 -1.27 -5.58
N ARG A 2 -27.28 -1.70 -5.61
CA ARG A 2 -27.68 -3.10 -5.89
C ARG A 2 -28.52 -3.23 -7.17
N SER A 3 -28.42 -2.25 -8.08
CA SER A 3 -29.09 -2.30 -9.37
C SER A 3 -28.17 -2.93 -10.42
N LYS A 4 -28.75 -3.51 -11.47
CA LYS A 4 -28.00 -4.02 -12.63
C LYS A 4 -27.09 -2.95 -13.24
N TRP A 5 -27.49 -1.68 -13.24
CA TRP A 5 -26.68 -0.58 -13.73
C TRP A 5 -25.43 -0.36 -12.90
N PHE A 6 -25.55 -0.47 -11.57
CA PHE A 6 -24.37 -0.34 -10.69
C PHE A 6 -23.45 -1.54 -10.85
N ASP A 7 -24.00 -2.74 -10.98
CA ASP A 7 -23.21 -3.96 -11.22
C ASP A 7 -22.39 -3.84 -12.51
N GLU A 8 -22.96 -3.27 -13.57
CA GLU A 8 -22.27 -3.00 -14.82
C GLU A 8 -21.16 -1.96 -14.63
N ILE A 9 -21.42 -0.87 -13.91
CA ILE A 9 -20.44 0.19 -13.64
C ILE A 9 -19.24 -0.38 -12.86
N ILE A 10 -19.48 -1.11 -11.76
CA ILE A 10 -18.40 -1.60 -10.93
C ILE A 10 -17.58 -2.70 -11.61
N THR A 11 -18.23 -3.59 -12.37
CA THR A 11 -17.56 -4.62 -13.15
C THR A 11 -16.67 -4.02 -14.24
N ASN A 12 -17.18 -3.04 -14.98
CA ASN A 12 -16.40 -2.33 -16.00
C ASN A 12 -15.25 -1.53 -15.40
N THR A 13 -15.45 -0.94 -14.22
CA THR A 13 -14.40 -0.20 -13.51
C THR A 13 -13.27 -1.12 -13.08
N GLU A 14 -13.58 -2.27 -12.49
CA GLU A 14 -12.57 -3.27 -12.12
C GLU A 14 -11.84 -3.78 -13.37
N ALA A 15 -12.57 -4.14 -14.42
CA ALA A 15 -11.98 -4.62 -15.68
C ALA A 15 -11.05 -3.56 -16.32
N ALA A 16 -11.43 -2.29 -16.29
CA ALA A 16 -10.59 -1.20 -16.78
C ALA A 16 -9.31 -1.05 -15.93
N MET A 17 -9.43 -1.10 -14.62
CA MET A 17 -8.28 -1.01 -13.69
C MET A 17 -7.33 -2.18 -13.89
N ARG A 18 -7.83 -3.41 -14.03
CA ARG A 18 -7.02 -4.60 -14.33
C ARG A 18 -6.22 -4.44 -15.62
N ARG A 19 -6.84 -3.91 -16.67
CA ARG A 19 -6.13 -3.65 -17.95
C ARG A 19 -5.07 -2.57 -17.84
N VAL A 20 -5.40 -1.43 -17.19
CA VAL A 20 -4.48 -0.28 -17.10
C VAL A 20 -3.27 -0.60 -16.23
N LEU A 21 -3.48 -1.31 -15.12
CA LEU A 21 -2.41 -1.66 -14.16
C LEU A 21 -1.81 -3.04 -14.42
N ASN A 22 -2.29 -3.77 -15.43
CA ASN A 22 -1.87 -5.14 -15.71
C ASN A 22 -1.94 -6.04 -14.47
N ILE A 23 -3.07 -5.98 -13.74
CA ILE A 23 -3.26 -6.71 -12.47
C ILE A 23 -3.39 -8.20 -12.76
N PRO A 24 -2.51 -9.07 -12.20
CA PRO A 24 -2.61 -10.52 -12.35
C PRO A 24 -3.92 -11.09 -11.78
N ASP A 25 -4.33 -12.27 -12.27
CA ASP A 25 -5.59 -12.91 -11.86
C ASP A 25 -5.61 -13.35 -10.38
N ASN A 26 -4.44 -13.59 -9.79
CA ASN A 26 -4.27 -13.92 -8.38
C ASN A 26 -4.28 -12.71 -7.43
N TYR A 27 -4.93 -11.62 -7.85
CA TYR A 27 -5.19 -10.44 -7.02
C TYR A 27 -6.67 -10.10 -7.02
N LYS A 28 -7.16 -9.64 -5.87
CA LYS A 28 -8.50 -9.04 -5.72
C LYS A 28 -8.42 -7.54 -5.70
N VAL A 29 -9.41 -6.89 -6.31
CA VAL A 29 -9.57 -5.44 -6.30
C VAL A 29 -10.77 -5.09 -5.45
N GLY A 30 -10.54 -4.34 -4.39
CA GLY A 30 -11.58 -3.86 -3.48
C GLY A 30 -11.79 -2.35 -3.59
N PHE A 31 -13.03 -1.92 -3.60
CA PHE A 31 -13.43 -0.51 -3.59
C PHE A 31 -14.02 -0.18 -2.23
N PHE A 32 -13.44 0.79 -1.53
CA PHE A 32 -13.79 1.14 -0.15
C PHE A 32 -14.25 2.58 -0.07
N GLN A 33 -15.29 2.83 0.67
CA GLN A 33 -15.72 4.17 1.03
C GLN A 33 -14.67 4.83 1.94
N GLY A 34 -14.41 6.12 1.78
CA GLY A 34 -13.45 6.87 2.57
C GLY A 34 -12.17 7.20 1.80
N GLY A 35 -11.05 7.36 2.48
CA GLY A 35 -9.76 7.74 1.90
C GLY A 35 -8.62 6.80 2.29
N ALA A 36 -7.44 7.02 1.70
CA ALA A 36 -6.24 6.21 1.97
C ALA A 36 -5.80 6.23 3.45
N THR A 37 -6.11 7.29 4.20
CA THR A 37 -5.81 7.35 5.64
C THR A 37 -6.49 6.23 6.42
N GLN A 38 -7.67 5.80 6.03
CA GLN A 38 -8.36 4.68 6.67
C GLN A 38 -7.58 3.36 6.46
N GLN A 39 -6.85 3.24 5.35
CA GLN A 39 -6.04 2.07 5.07
C GLN A 39 -4.86 1.93 6.04
N PHE A 40 -4.41 3.00 6.68
CA PHE A 40 -3.37 2.93 7.72
C PHE A 40 -3.80 2.07 8.92
N ALA A 41 -5.11 2.02 9.22
CA ALA A 41 -5.69 1.11 10.21
C ALA A 41 -6.08 -0.24 9.60
N MET A 42 -6.66 -0.24 8.39
CA MET A 42 -7.15 -1.48 7.76
C MET A 42 -6.01 -2.44 7.42
N VAL A 43 -4.84 -1.93 7.02
CA VAL A 43 -3.67 -2.76 6.72
C VAL A 43 -3.23 -3.57 7.95
N PRO A 44 -2.89 -2.98 9.11
CA PRO A 44 -2.48 -3.76 10.26
C PRO A 44 -3.61 -4.67 10.79
N LEU A 45 -4.86 -4.23 10.78
CA LEU A 45 -6.02 -5.05 11.20
C LEU A 45 -6.15 -6.35 10.39
N ASN A 46 -5.81 -6.33 9.10
CA ASN A 46 -5.98 -7.47 8.22
C ASN A 46 -4.70 -8.28 8.00
N PHE A 47 -3.52 -7.66 8.09
CA PHE A 47 -2.28 -8.28 7.64
C PHE A 47 -1.18 -8.38 8.70
N MET A 48 -1.31 -7.77 9.90
CA MET A 48 -0.30 -7.89 10.96
C MET A 48 -0.46 -9.19 11.77
N THR A 49 -0.36 -10.32 11.07
CA THR A 49 -0.67 -11.66 11.62
C THR A 49 0.35 -12.19 12.61
N THR A 50 1.60 -11.70 12.58
CA THR A 50 2.67 -12.06 13.53
C THR A 50 2.77 -11.07 14.69
N GLY A 51 1.95 -10.02 14.71
CA GLY A 51 2.01 -8.94 15.69
C GLY A 51 3.11 -7.91 15.45
N THR A 52 3.91 -8.05 14.38
CA THR A 52 4.97 -7.08 14.00
C THR A 52 4.95 -6.81 12.50
N ALA A 53 5.34 -5.60 12.10
CA ALA A 53 5.54 -5.22 10.71
C ALA A 53 6.63 -4.14 10.58
N ASP A 54 7.31 -4.13 9.44
CA ASP A 54 8.36 -3.16 9.12
C ASP A 54 7.82 -1.97 8.33
N TYR A 55 8.23 -0.79 8.74
CA TYR A 55 7.86 0.47 8.08
C TYR A 55 9.11 1.22 7.64
N LEU A 56 9.14 1.66 6.38
CA LEU A 56 10.13 2.60 5.89
C LEU A 56 9.52 4.01 5.93
N VAL A 57 10.04 4.84 6.85
CA VAL A 57 9.50 6.18 7.10
C VAL A 57 10.28 7.22 6.30
N THR A 58 9.75 7.54 5.12
CA THR A 58 10.36 8.45 4.15
C THR A 58 9.57 9.73 3.93
N GLY A 59 8.55 9.98 4.77
CA GLY A 59 7.73 11.18 4.70
C GLY A 59 6.60 11.18 5.72
N ASN A 60 5.73 12.18 5.64
CA ASN A 60 4.65 12.38 6.60
C ASN A 60 3.61 11.26 6.57
N PHE A 61 3.28 10.73 5.39
CA PHE A 61 2.23 9.70 5.28
C PHE A 61 2.74 8.34 5.74
N SER A 62 3.97 7.96 5.39
CA SER A 62 4.57 6.74 5.93
C SER A 62 4.76 6.78 7.45
N LYS A 63 5.10 7.97 8.01
CA LYS A 63 5.13 8.18 9.45
C LYS A 63 3.75 7.97 10.09
N LYS A 64 2.68 8.58 9.54
CA LYS A 64 1.32 8.41 10.03
C LYS A 64 0.84 6.96 9.93
N ALA A 65 1.21 6.26 8.86
CA ALA A 65 0.88 4.85 8.70
C ALA A 65 1.52 3.99 9.79
N ALA A 66 2.80 4.22 10.12
CA ALA A 66 3.49 3.54 11.21
C ALA A 66 2.89 3.87 12.59
N GLU A 67 2.56 5.14 12.84
CA GLU A 67 1.90 5.60 14.09
C GLU A 67 0.52 4.95 14.27
N GLU A 68 -0.26 4.81 13.19
CA GLU A 68 -1.55 4.14 13.25
C GLU A 68 -1.38 2.64 13.48
N ALA A 69 -0.46 1.99 12.78
CA ALA A 69 -0.19 0.56 12.94
C ALA A 69 0.29 0.18 14.35
N ALA A 70 1.00 1.08 15.02
CA ALA A 70 1.46 0.89 16.41
C ALA A 70 0.30 0.72 17.43
N LYS A 71 -0.93 1.01 17.03
CA LYS A 71 -2.13 0.75 17.87
C LYS A 71 -2.59 -0.70 17.80
N PHE A 72 -2.12 -1.46 16.82
CA PHE A 72 -2.55 -2.84 16.55
C PHE A 72 -1.45 -3.88 16.84
N GLY A 73 -0.19 -3.44 16.94
CA GLY A 73 0.95 -4.30 17.21
C GLY A 73 2.25 -3.52 17.15
N THR A 74 3.36 -4.19 16.90
CA THR A 74 4.67 -3.57 16.81
C THR A 74 4.92 -3.05 15.38
N ALA A 75 4.89 -1.73 15.20
CA ALA A 75 5.33 -1.08 13.97
C ALA A 75 6.81 -0.72 14.08
N ARG A 76 7.71 -1.58 13.59
CA ARG A 76 9.15 -1.36 13.61
C ARG A 76 9.55 -0.40 12.49
N ILE A 77 10.31 0.63 12.80
CA ILE A 77 10.90 1.52 11.80
C ILE A 77 12.19 0.90 11.30
N ALA A 78 12.11 0.13 10.20
CA ALA A 78 13.26 -0.56 9.63
C ALA A 78 14.25 0.41 8.98
N ALA A 79 13.75 1.49 8.36
CA ALA A 79 14.57 2.57 7.84
C ALA A 79 13.83 3.90 7.88
N SER A 80 14.58 5.02 7.95
CA SER A 80 13.99 6.35 7.90
C SER A 80 14.98 7.35 7.30
N SER A 81 14.47 8.30 6.52
CA SER A 81 15.23 9.45 6.00
C SER A 81 14.95 10.76 6.77
N LYS A 82 14.41 10.65 7.99
CA LYS A 82 14.09 11.80 8.86
C LYS A 82 15.33 12.62 9.22
N ASP A 83 16.51 11.99 9.32
CA ASP A 83 17.81 12.61 9.61
C ASP A 83 18.16 13.74 8.63
N LYS A 84 17.72 13.62 7.37
CA LYS A 84 17.88 14.66 6.33
C LYS A 84 16.54 15.20 5.86
N ASN A 85 15.58 15.33 6.78
CA ASN A 85 14.27 15.91 6.50
C ASN A 85 13.56 15.29 5.28
N PHE A 86 13.67 13.97 5.13
CA PHE A 86 13.05 13.15 4.07
C PHE A 86 13.45 13.53 2.63
N THR A 87 14.66 14.02 2.45
CA THR A 87 15.19 14.43 1.14
C THR A 87 15.80 13.29 0.32
N TYR A 88 15.77 12.07 0.82
CA TYR A 88 16.28 10.89 0.12
C TYR A 88 15.45 9.64 0.46
N ILE A 89 15.62 8.59 -0.33
CA ILE A 89 15.10 7.25 -0.06
C ILE A 89 16.24 6.41 0.51
N PRO A 90 16.08 5.74 1.66
CA PRO A 90 17.08 4.81 2.20
C PRO A 90 17.37 3.67 1.21
N ASP A 91 18.58 3.13 1.29
CA ASP A 91 18.93 1.93 0.52
C ASP A 91 18.11 0.74 1.02
N VAL A 92 17.17 0.29 0.20
CA VAL A 92 16.25 -0.80 0.54
C VAL A 92 16.96 -2.16 0.60
N ALA A 93 18.06 -2.34 -0.15
CA ALA A 93 18.83 -3.58 -0.14
C ALA A 93 19.73 -3.70 1.10
N ALA A 94 20.16 -2.56 1.66
CA ALA A 94 20.98 -2.51 2.87
C ALA A 94 20.14 -2.37 4.16
N THR A 95 18.81 -2.32 4.07
CA THR A 95 17.94 -2.20 5.23
C THR A 95 17.85 -3.54 5.96
N ASP A 96 17.97 -3.49 7.29
CA ASP A 96 17.79 -4.64 8.17
C ASP A 96 16.30 -4.88 8.42
N TYR A 97 15.71 -5.85 7.73
CA TYR A 97 14.31 -6.25 7.89
C TYR A 97 14.15 -7.34 8.94
N ASP A 98 13.06 -7.26 9.72
CA ASP A 98 12.70 -8.32 10.67
C ASP A 98 12.21 -9.55 9.88
N PRO A 99 12.88 -10.71 9.98
CA PRO A 99 12.46 -11.91 9.25
C PRO A 99 11.08 -12.43 9.69
N ASN A 100 10.57 -11.97 10.84
CA ASN A 100 9.22 -12.32 11.32
C ASN A 100 8.18 -11.23 11.04
N ALA A 101 8.53 -10.17 10.31
CA ALA A 101 7.56 -9.14 9.97
C ALA A 101 6.43 -9.70 9.13
N SER A 102 5.21 -9.35 9.47
CA SER A 102 4.01 -9.71 8.70
C SER A 102 4.01 -9.10 7.31
N TYR A 103 4.60 -7.92 7.18
CA TYR A 103 4.76 -7.18 5.93
C TYR A 103 5.79 -6.05 6.09
N ILE A 104 6.25 -5.54 4.94
CA ILE A 104 7.01 -4.29 4.85
C ILE A 104 6.08 -3.23 4.27
N HIS A 105 6.01 -2.04 4.88
CA HIS A 105 5.17 -0.94 4.41
C HIS A 105 6.01 0.22 3.87
N ILE A 106 5.64 0.71 2.68
CA ILE A 106 6.20 1.93 2.09
C ILE A 106 5.11 2.89 1.64
N CYS A 107 5.44 4.17 1.60
CA CYS A 107 4.73 5.16 0.81
C CYS A 107 5.55 5.38 -0.48
N GLN A 108 5.09 4.82 -1.60
CA GLN A 108 5.87 4.72 -2.85
C GLN A 108 6.33 6.09 -3.36
N ASN A 109 5.49 7.11 -3.23
CA ASN A 109 5.81 8.50 -3.58
C ASN A 109 5.48 9.43 -2.43
N ASN A 110 6.48 10.19 -1.98
CA ASN A 110 6.36 11.14 -0.88
C ASN A 110 6.02 12.53 -1.42
N THR A 111 4.75 12.80 -1.61
CA THR A 111 4.22 14.00 -2.29
C THR A 111 4.79 15.31 -1.76
N ILE A 112 4.92 15.43 -0.43
CA ILE A 112 5.36 16.68 0.22
C ILE A 112 6.85 16.92 0.00
N PHE A 113 7.65 15.88 0.00
CA PHE A 113 9.12 15.96 -0.04
C PHE A 113 9.71 15.73 -1.44
N GLY A 114 8.88 15.33 -2.41
CA GLY A 114 9.30 15.12 -3.79
C GLY A 114 10.23 13.93 -3.99
N THR A 115 10.21 12.94 -3.09
CA THR A 115 10.99 11.72 -3.19
C THR A 115 10.11 10.53 -3.56
N LYS A 116 10.65 9.59 -4.33
CA LYS A 116 9.95 8.39 -4.81
C LYS A 116 10.89 7.18 -4.79
N TYR A 117 10.35 6.02 -4.44
CA TYR A 117 11.06 4.76 -4.61
C TYR A 117 11.18 4.40 -6.08
N VAL A 118 12.40 4.18 -6.55
CA VAL A 118 12.70 3.58 -7.85
C VAL A 118 12.82 2.07 -7.66
N ASP A 119 13.64 1.66 -6.70
CA ASP A 119 13.73 0.29 -6.24
C ASP A 119 12.89 0.13 -4.97
N VAL A 120 12.17 -0.98 -4.88
CA VAL A 120 11.30 -1.28 -3.74
C VAL A 120 11.82 -2.50 -2.99
N PRO A 121 11.56 -2.59 -1.68
CA PRO A 121 11.95 -3.76 -0.89
C PRO A 121 11.42 -5.05 -1.50
N GLN A 122 12.30 -6.05 -1.62
CA GLN A 122 11.95 -7.42 -2.02
C GLN A 122 12.63 -8.36 -1.04
N VAL A 123 11.87 -8.89 -0.09
CA VAL A 123 12.35 -9.81 0.92
C VAL A 123 11.53 -11.10 0.83
N ASP A 124 12.22 -12.22 0.66
CA ASP A 124 11.56 -13.51 0.52
C ASP A 124 10.66 -13.82 1.72
N GLY A 125 9.43 -14.20 1.42
CA GLY A 125 8.43 -14.56 2.43
C GLY A 125 7.72 -13.37 3.10
N ILE A 126 8.18 -12.12 2.92
CA ILE A 126 7.58 -10.93 3.53
C ILE A 126 6.89 -10.08 2.46
N PRO A 127 5.55 -9.96 2.46
CA PRO A 127 4.84 -9.19 1.46
C PRO A 127 5.10 -7.69 1.59
N LEU A 128 5.24 -7.02 0.45
CA LEU A 128 5.33 -5.56 0.39
C LEU A 128 3.93 -4.93 0.34
N VAL A 129 3.67 -3.97 1.20
CA VAL A 129 2.47 -3.14 1.24
C VAL A 129 2.83 -1.72 0.83
N ALA A 130 2.16 -1.17 -0.17
CA ALA A 130 2.47 0.15 -0.70
C ALA A 130 1.27 1.09 -0.74
N ASP A 131 1.44 2.29 -0.16
CA ASP A 131 0.59 3.46 -0.46
C ASP A 131 1.05 4.07 -1.78
N MET A 132 0.21 4.01 -2.80
CA MET A 132 0.45 4.59 -4.11
C MET A 132 -0.46 5.78 -4.43
N SER A 133 -1.08 6.39 -3.44
CA SER A 133 -2.11 7.43 -3.64
C SER A 133 -1.66 8.58 -4.55
N SER A 134 -0.38 8.95 -4.56
CA SER A 134 0.11 10.09 -5.35
C SER A 134 0.86 9.71 -6.63
N MET A 135 0.92 8.42 -6.97
CA MET A 135 1.62 7.99 -8.18
C MET A 135 0.87 6.99 -9.05
N ILE A 136 -0.15 6.32 -8.50
CA ILE A 136 -0.88 5.28 -9.24
C ILE A 136 -1.35 5.79 -10.61
N CYS A 137 -1.18 5.01 -11.65
CA CYS A 137 -1.46 5.35 -13.05
C CYS A 137 -0.65 6.55 -13.61
N SER A 138 0.42 7.00 -12.96
CA SER A 138 1.33 8.01 -13.52
C SER A 138 2.48 7.37 -14.32
N GLU A 139 2.77 6.12 -14.03
CA GLU A 139 3.78 5.31 -14.72
C GLU A 139 3.40 3.82 -14.60
N PRO A 140 3.99 2.93 -15.41
CA PRO A 140 3.81 1.49 -15.28
C PRO A 140 4.28 0.99 -13.91
N VAL A 141 3.51 0.08 -13.31
CA VAL A 141 3.83 -0.58 -12.04
C VAL A 141 3.77 -2.08 -12.25
N ASP A 142 4.79 -2.79 -11.81
CA ASP A 142 4.75 -4.25 -11.74
C ASP A 142 4.03 -4.68 -10.45
N VAL A 143 2.73 -4.94 -10.57
CA VAL A 143 1.87 -5.32 -9.44
C VAL A 143 2.36 -6.59 -8.74
N SER A 144 3.03 -7.50 -9.46
CA SER A 144 3.52 -8.77 -8.90
C SER A 144 4.55 -8.62 -7.77
N LYS A 145 5.21 -7.46 -7.69
CA LYS A 145 6.16 -7.14 -6.62
C LYS A 145 5.51 -6.83 -5.27
N TYR A 146 4.18 -6.70 -5.22
CA TYR A 146 3.46 -6.25 -4.04
C TYR A 146 2.51 -7.33 -3.53
N GLY A 147 2.42 -7.46 -2.22
CA GLY A 147 1.34 -8.20 -1.58
C GLY A 147 0.05 -7.38 -1.53
N VAL A 148 0.19 -6.08 -1.24
CA VAL A 148 -0.94 -5.13 -1.19
C VAL A 148 -0.51 -3.80 -1.79
N ILE A 149 -1.32 -3.28 -2.70
CA ILE A 149 -1.28 -1.88 -3.13
C ILE A 149 -2.58 -1.22 -2.68
N TYR A 150 -2.51 -0.06 -2.05
CA TYR A 150 -3.69 0.75 -1.81
C TYR A 150 -3.47 2.21 -2.21
N PHE A 151 -4.55 2.90 -2.48
CA PHE A 151 -4.52 4.32 -2.85
C PHE A 151 -5.86 5.01 -2.65
N GLY A 152 -5.81 6.29 -2.28
CA GLY A 152 -6.95 7.18 -2.39
C GLY A 152 -7.11 7.66 -3.83
N VAL A 153 -8.34 7.67 -4.34
CA VAL A 153 -8.59 7.96 -5.77
C VAL A 153 -8.49 9.45 -6.13
N GLN A 154 -8.58 10.34 -5.13
CA GLN A 154 -8.76 11.79 -5.32
C GLN A 154 -7.59 12.53 -5.99
N LYS A 155 -6.45 11.88 -6.21
CA LYS A 155 -5.30 12.52 -6.85
C LYS A 155 -5.32 12.32 -8.36
N ASN A 156 -5.19 11.08 -8.82
CA ASN A 156 -5.01 10.79 -10.25
C ASN A 156 -6.11 9.92 -10.88
N ILE A 157 -7.08 9.41 -10.11
CA ILE A 157 -8.04 8.40 -10.59
C ILE A 157 -9.46 8.96 -10.73
N ALA A 158 -10.00 9.59 -9.65
CA ALA A 158 -11.42 9.96 -9.56
C ALA A 158 -11.64 11.08 -8.53
N PRO A 159 -12.86 11.61 -8.38
CA PRO A 159 -13.23 12.48 -7.27
C PRO A 159 -12.99 11.83 -5.90
N ALA A 160 -12.86 12.66 -4.86
CA ALA A 160 -12.66 12.20 -3.48
C ALA A 160 -13.83 11.35 -2.96
N GLY A 161 -13.56 10.48 -1.99
CA GLY A 161 -14.57 9.71 -1.26
C GLY A 161 -14.38 8.20 -1.35
N MET A 162 -13.36 7.74 -2.06
CA MET A 162 -13.07 6.31 -2.24
C MET A 162 -11.58 6.01 -2.09
N ALA A 163 -11.29 4.83 -1.59
CA ALA A 163 -9.97 4.18 -1.68
C ALA A 163 -10.10 2.85 -2.41
N VAL A 164 -9.02 2.42 -3.03
CA VAL A 164 -8.92 1.12 -3.68
C VAL A 164 -7.79 0.34 -3.03
N ALA A 165 -8.00 -0.97 -2.85
CA ALA A 165 -6.94 -1.89 -2.48
C ALA A 165 -6.86 -3.03 -3.51
N ILE A 166 -5.64 -3.37 -3.91
CA ILE A 166 -5.29 -4.51 -4.76
C ILE A 166 -4.52 -5.46 -3.88
N VAL A 167 -5.08 -6.63 -3.62
CA VAL A 167 -4.57 -7.58 -2.62
C VAL A 167 -4.30 -8.93 -3.26
N ARG A 168 -3.11 -9.47 -3.03
CA ARG A 168 -2.74 -10.81 -3.49
C ARG A 168 -3.55 -11.88 -2.75
N ASP A 169 -4.05 -12.88 -3.47
CA ASP A 169 -5.01 -13.87 -2.97
C ASP A 169 -4.51 -14.65 -1.75
N ASP A 170 -3.21 -14.94 -1.69
CA ASP A 170 -2.60 -15.69 -0.59
C ASP A 170 -2.61 -14.95 0.77
N LEU A 171 -2.88 -13.65 0.75
CA LEU A 171 -2.96 -12.82 1.95
C LEU A 171 -4.40 -12.72 2.51
N LEU A 172 -5.40 -13.18 1.76
CA LEU A 172 -6.79 -13.09 2.17
C LEU A 172 -7.17 -14.18 3.19
N GLY A 173 -8.15 -13.86 4.05
CA GLY A 173 -8.70 -14.81 5.02
C GLY A 173 -7.76 -15.15 6.18
N LYS A 174 -6.71 -14.36 6.42
CA LYS A 174 -5.74 -14.56 7.51
C LYS A 174 -5.82 -13.51 8.61
N ALA A 175 -6.78 -12.59 8.53
CA ALA A 175 -7.02 -11.63 9.60
C ALA A 175 -7.40 -12.34 10.91
N ALA A 176 -6.92 -11.80 12.05
CA ALA A 176 -7.19 -12.32 13.38
C ALA A 176 -8.64 -12.12 13.79
#